data_14f6c784679ed38eee2e88868c2e5e5e
#
_entry.id   14f6c784679ed38eee2e88868c2e5e5e
#
_cell.length_a   1.000
_cell.length_b   1.000
_cell.length_c   1.000
_cell.angle_alpha   90.00
_cell.angle_beta   90.00
_cell.angle_gamma   90.00
#
_symmetry.space_group_name_H-M   'P 1'
#
loop_
_entity.id
_entity.type
_entity.pdbx_description
1 polymer ?
#
loop_
_entity_poly.entity_id
_entity_poly.type
_entity_poly.pdbx_seq_one_letter_code
_entity_poly.pdbx_strand_id
1 'polypeptide(L)'
;MQGPKAPKNPEKKRPYFYIMREKEIFSSRQEDGTGIQYIYESDGRLINSAQIAGNVTDKEELKLLETVEGFGKLVHSIGIFVETENPEEEIEFIFQIYGKNDLYGGGTNLKTKLKGDGMEYKILLSEYQWTEDDNIPGQIKFIFQTPEIMGKASVKLYLNDGYVAPEQIEDETVNINSEQYSQMVRSSLLSMGNTFRIQKAIQKAKSGKPVTLAYIGGSITQGAGATPIHTECYAYKSWKMFQKKFAIKENVKFIKAGVGGTPSELGMLRFERDVLRENEQPDIIVIEFAVNDEGDETKGDCYESLVRKALKLPWKPAVILLFSVFANDWNLQERLMPVGLRYDLPMVSIKDAVVPQFKNKEKQSITKNQFFYDMFHPSNLGHTIMADCLSYFFERCEETKGLRKNKFVTGIFDEETLERRLLETPVIGNSFESVHLIDKKDSYVGAKIDEGGFVHCDKELQCVEIDDSLMTVPEFPHNWMYNGDSPENAYFEMKISCKALLLIFKDSGETNEIGRAHV
;
A
#
# COMPACT_ATOMS: atom_id res chain seq x y z
N MET A 1 -8.98 50.55 -31.96
CA MET A 1 -7.61 50.29 -31.49
C MET A 1 -7.71 49.96 -30.00
N GLN A 2 -7.39 48.74 -29.62
CA GLN A 2 -7.23 48.42 -28.21
C GLN A 2 -5.94 49.07 -27.72
N GLY A 3 -6.02 49.90 -26.66
CA GLY A 3 -4.85 50.50 -26.04
C GLY A 3 -3.86 49.46 -25.53
N PRO A 4 -2.62 49.82 -25.22
CA PRO A 4 -1.60 48.90 -24.70
C PRO A 4 -2.12 48.29 -23.42
N LYS A 5 -2.10 46.95 -23.33
CA LYS A 5 -2.40 46.21 -22.09
C LYS A 5 -1.37 46.66 -21.04
N ALA A 6 -1.85 47.08 -19.86
CA ALA A 6 -0.97 47.36 -18.74
C ALA A 6 -0.06 46.13 -18.48
N PRO A 7 1.24 46.36 -18.18
CA PRO A 7 2.13 45.26 -17.86
C PRO A 7 1.55 44.44 -16.70
N LYS A 8 1.51 43.11 -16.85
CA LYS A 8 1.10 42.22 -15.79
C LYS A 8 2.03 42.47 -14.60
N ASN A 9 1.46 42.76 -13.42
CA ASN A 9 2.25 42.93 -12.20
C ASN A 9 2.93 41.62 -11.87
N PRO A 10 4.26 41.48 -11.95
CA PRO A 10 4.96 40.24 -11.62
C PRO A 10 4.90 39.87 -10.13
N GLU A 11 4.52 40.81 -9.26
CA GLU A 11 4.40 40.59 -7.80
C GLU A 11 2.99 40.21 -7.38
N LYS A 12 2.02 40.05 -8.28
CA LYS A 12 0.68 39.64 -7.94
C LYS A 12 0.74 38.20 -7.36
N LYS A 13 0.41 38.05 -6.06
CA LYS A 13 0.22 36.72 -5.44
C LYS A 13 -0.87 35.98 -6.21
N ARG A 14 -0.49 34.89 -6.88
CA ARG A 14 -1.44 34.03 -7.58
C ARG A 14 -2.13 33.09 -6.61
N PRO A 15 -3.42 32.79 -6.83
CA PRO A 15 -4.08 31.70 -6.11
C PRO A 15 -3.35 30.39 -6.40
N TYR A 16 -3.35 29.48 -5.44
CA TYR A 16 -2.70 28.17 -5.58
C TYR A 16 -3.39 27.12 -4.71
N PHE A 17 -3.13 25.86 -5.02
CA PHE A 17 -3.39 24.73 -4.14
C PHE A 17 -2.21 23.74 -4.17
N TYR A 18 -2.13 22.89 -3.14
CA TYR A 18 -1.15 21.84 -3.09
C TYR A 18 -1.63 20.58 -3.83
N ILE A 19 -0.71 19.90 -4.53
CA ILE A 19 -0.88 18.52 -4.97
C ILE A 19 -0.03 17.57 -4.13
N MET A 20 0.96 18.13 -3.43
CA MET A 20 1.81 17.44 -2.47
C MET A 20 2.17 18.43 -1.37
N ARG A 21 1.99 18.04 -0.10
CA ARG A 21 2.25 18.96 1.01
C ARG A 21 2.97 18.24 2.14
N GLU A 22 4.20 18.68 2.43
CA GLU A 22 5.06 18.18 3.51
C GLU A 22 5.18 16.65 3.55
N LYS A 23 5.34 16.03 2.36
CA LYS A 23 5.52 14.59 2.25
C LYS A 23 6.99 14.21 2.36
N GLU A 24 7.25 13.16 3.11
CA GLU A 24 8.56 12.53 3.14
C GLU A 24 8.90 11.94 1.77
N ILE A 25 10.13 12.16 1.32
CA ILE A 25 10.69 11.58 0.10
C ILE A 25 12.02 10.90 0.43
N PHE A 26 12.33 9.84 -0.30
CA PHE A 26 13.56 9.07 -0.14
C PHE A 26 14.19 8.75 -1.49
N SER A 27 15.46 9.10 -1.64
CA SER A 27 16.20 8.85 -2.88
C SER A 27 16.61 7.38 -3.01
N SER A 28 15.72 6.55 -3.55
CA SER A 28 15.99 5.12 -3.77
C SER A 28 17.12 4.95 -4.77
N ARG A 29 18.15 4.15 -4.38
CA ARG A 29 19.37 3.93 -5.17
C ARG A 29 19.06 3.38 -6.55
N GLN A 30 19.70 3.95 -7.57
CA GLN A 30 19.67 3.49 -8.95
C GLN A 30 20.99 2.83 -9.34
N GLU A 31 21.01 2.09 -10.44
CA GLU A 31 22.21 1.40 -10.95
C GLU A 31 23.34 2.37 -11.32
N ASP A 32 23.01 3.58 -11.78
CA ASP A 32 23.96 4.64 -12.13
C ASP A 32 24.56 5.38 -10.92
N GLY A 33 24.16 4.99 -9.71
CA GLY A 33 24.65 5.57 -8.46
C GLY A 33 23.87 6.82 -8.01
N THR A 34 22.86 7.26 -8.75
CA THR A 34 21.93 8.31 -8.35
C THR A 34 20.84 7.78 -7.42
N GLY A 35 19.96 8.64 -6.95
CA GLY A 35 18.77 8.26 -6.21
C GLY A 35 17.51 8.85 -6.84
N ILE A 36 16.38 8.15 -6.75
CA ILE A 36 15.12 8.63 -7.31
C ILE A 36 13.94 8.38 -6.38
N GLN A 37 13.01 9.35 -6.34
CA GLN A 37 11.66 9.20 -5.79
C GLN A 37 10.64 9.43 -6.90
N TYR A 38 9.76 8.46 -7.08
CA TYR A 38 8.59 8.58 -7.97
C TYR A 38 7.32 8.85 -7.16
N ILE A 39 6.44 9.69 -7.73
CA ILE A 39 5.08 9.91 -7.27
C ILE A 39 4.18 9.83 -8.50
N TYR A 40 3.28 8.87 -8.53
CA TYR A 40 2.40 8.63 -9.67
C TYR A 40 1.15 9.50 -9.56
N GLU A 41 0.86 10.27 -10.61
CA GLU A 41 -0.27 11.19 -10.69
C GLU A 41 -1.24 10.84 -11.85
N SER A 42 -0.98 9.73 -12.54
CA SER A 42 -1.85 9.20 -13.60
C SER A 42 -3.15 8.60 -13.04
N ASP A 43 -4.06 8.23 -13.91
CA ASP A 43 -5.31 7.52 -13.58
C ASP A 43 -6.20 8.26 -12.55
N GLY A 44 -6.27 9.59 -12.67
CA GLY A 44 -7.05 10.42 -11.76
C GLY A 44 -6.37 10.67 -10.41
N ARG A 45 -5.15 10.19 -10.17
CA ARG A 45 -4.42 10.41 -8.90
C ARG A 45 -4.12 11.87 -8.66
N LEU A 46 -3.82 12.67 -9.70
CA LEU A 46 -3.62 14.12 -9.56
C LEU A 46 -4.85 14.83 -8.97
N ILE A 47 -6.05 14.40 -9.37
CA ILE A 47 -7.30 14.87 -8.77
C ILE A 47 -7.34 14.55 -7.27
N ASN A 48 -7.01 13.32 -6.92
CA ASN A 48 -6.99 12.91 -5.52
C ASN A 48 -5.93 13.66 -4.72
N SER A 49 -4.75 13.87 -5.28
CA SER A 49 -3.68 14.69 -4.69
C SER A 49 -4.17 16.12 -4.44
N ALA A 50 -4.84 16.75 -5.42
CA ALA A 50 -5.44 18.07 -5.26
C ALA A 50 -6.53 18.11 -4.17
N GLN A 51 -7.34 17.06 -4.04
CA GLN A 51 -8.36 16.96 -3.00
C GLN A 51 -7.76 16.73 -1.61
N ILE A 52 -6.77 15.85 -1.48
CA ILE A 52 -6.16 15.45 -0.21
C ILE A 52 -5.25 16.56 0.34
N ALA A 53 -4.29 17.01 -0.48
CA ALA A 53 -3.29 17.98 -0.09
C ALA A 53 -3.75 19.44 -0.30
N GLY A 54 -4.56 19.68 -1.32
CA GLY A 54 -4.99 21.01 -1.74
C GLY A 54 -6.38 21.43 -1.30
N ASN A 55 -7.14 20.54 -0.68
CA ASN A 55 -8.53 20.79 -0.27
C ASN A 55 -9.43 21.28 -1.43
N VAL A 56 -9.12 20.90 -2.67
CA VAL A 56 -9.90 21.27 -3.86
C VAL A 56 -11.21 20.47 -3.87
N THR A 57 -12.35 21.16 -3.91
CA THR A 57 -13.69 20.57 -3.95
C THR A 57 -14.48 20.96 -5.20
N ASP A 58 -14.01 21.96 -5.95
CA ASP A 58 -14.64 22.40 -7.19
C ASP A 58 -14.45 21.33 -8.28
N LYS A 59 -15.57 20.78 -8.75
CA LYS A 59 -15.57 19.69 -9.74
C LYS A 59 -15.10 20.13 -11.13
N GLU A 60 -15.33 21.40 -11.49
CA GLU A 60 -14.91 21.92 -12.80
C GLU A 60 -13.40 22.14 -12.81
N GLU A 61 -12.82 22.64 -11.70
CA GLU A 61 -11.36 22.74 -11.56
C GLU A 61 -10.69 21.36 -11.54
N LEU A 62 -11.24 20.40 -10.79
CA LEU A 62 -10.73 19.02 -10.74
C LEU A 62 -10.74 18.36 -12.13
N LYS A 63 -11.81 18.56 -12.90
CA LYS A 63 -11.91 18.02 -14.26
C LYS A 63 -10.83 18.55 -15.20
N LEU A 64 -10.36 19.78 -15.01
CA LEU A 64 -9.26 20.34 -15.80
C LEU A 64 -7.92 19.62 -15.56
N LEU A 65 -7.78 18.90 -14.45
CA LEU A 65 -6.57 18.12 -14.14
C LEU A 65 -6.52 16.76 -14.86
N GLU A 66 -7.61 16.35 -15.54
CA GLU A 66 -7.69 15.06 -16.25
C GLU A 66 -6.96 15.06 -17.60
N THR A 67 -6.70 16.23 -18.17
CA THR A 67 -6.08 16.35 -19.50
C THR A 67 -4.97 17.40 -19.50
N VAL A 68 -4.02 17.28 -20.42
CA VAL A 68 -2.94 18.26 -20.58
C VAL A 68 -3.46 19.65 -20.98
N GLU A 69 -4.49 19.70 -21.83
CA GLU A 69 -5.10 20.96 -22.25
C GLU A 69 -5.82 21.65 -21.08
N GLY A 70 -6.52 20.89 -20.25
CA GLY A 70 -7.17 21.37 -19.02
C GLY A 70 -6.12 21.85 -18.01
N PHE A 71 -5.07 21.06 -17.80
CA PHE A 71 -3.95 21.40 -16.93
C PHE A 71 -3.31 22.74 -17.36
N GLY A 72 -2.99 22.90 -18.64
CA GLY A 72 -2.45 24.16 -19.19
C GLY A 72 -3.40 25.37 -19.09
N LYS A 73 -4.72 25.12 -19.09
CA LYS A 73 -5.73 26.15 -18.84
C LYS A 73 -5.78 26.60 -17.38
N LEU A 74 -5.73 25.65 -16.44
CA LEU A 74 -5.87 25.89 -15.01
C LEU A 74 -4.56 26.44 -14.41
N VAL A 75 -3.43 25.85 -14.76
CA VAL A 75 -2.15 26.06 -14.10
C VAL A 75 -1.29 27.09 -14.83
N HIS A 76 -0.78 28.06 -14.09
CA HIS A 76 0.18 29.06 -14.55
C HIS A 76 1.62 28.59 -14.34
N SER A 77 1.91 28.06 -13.15
CA SER A 77 3.25 27.62 -12.78
C SER A 77 3.19 26.57 -11.67
N ILE A 78 4.23 25.75 -11.58
CA ILE A 78 4.42 24.77 -10.54
C ILE A 78 5.46 25.33 -9.57
N GLY A 79 5.14 25.39 -8.27
CA GLY A 79 6.07 25.74 -7.20
C GLY A 79 6.53 24.49 -6.47
N ILE A 80 7.83 24.32 -6.31
CA ILE A 80 8.45 23.14 -5.74
C ILE A 80 9.31 23.55 -4.54
N PHE A 81 9.18 22.83 -3.42
CA PHE A 81 9.97 22.97 -2.21
C PHE A 81 10.52 21.60 -1.85
N VAL A 82 11.82 21.53 -1.61
CA VAL A 82 12.45 20.32 -1.05
C VAL A 82 13.40 20.75 0.05
N GLU A 83 13.28 20.11 1.20
CA GLU A 83 14.18 20.27 2.33
C GLU A 83 14.82 18.91 2.64
N THR A 84 16.16 18.88 2.70
CA THR A 84 16.95 17.71 3.04
C THR A 84 17.95 18.04 4.15
N GLU A 85 18.58 17.03 4.76
CA GLU A 85 19.63 17.25 5.76
C GLU A 85 20.84 18.01 5.18
N ASN A 86 21.11 17.89 3.88
CA ASN A 86 22.12 18.65 3.16
C ASN A 86 21.46 19.71 2.28
N PRO A 87 21.40 21.00 2.69
CA PRO A 87 20.76 22.05 1.88
C PRO A 87 21.41 22.27 0.50
N GLU A 88 22.64 21.80 0.28
CA GLU A 88 23.34 21.91 -1.01
C GLU A 88 23.10 20.70 -1.93
N GLU A 89 22.29 19.69 -1.49
CA GLU A 89 21.95 18.55 -2.34
C GLU A 89 21.26 19.01 -3.63
N GLU A 90 21.84 18.65 -4.77
CA GLU A 90 21.28 18.99 -6.07
C GLU A 90 20.22 17.98 -6.47
N ILE A 91 19.05 18.47 -6.84
CA ILE A 91 17.87 17.67 -7.19
C ILE A 91 17.33 18.15 -8.52
N GLU A 92 17.09 17.23 -9.46
CA GLU A 92 16.30 17.51 -10.65
C GLU A 92 14.84 17.11 -10.38
N PHE A 93 13.94 18.08 -10.45
CA PHE A 93 12.49 17.86 -10.39
C PHE A 93 11.94 17.75 -11.80
N ILE A 94 11.10 16.72 -12.04
CA ILE A 94 10.42 16.49 -13.31
C ILE A 94 8.94 16.24 -13.02
N PHE A 95 8.08 17.05 -13.64
CA PHE A 95 6.66 16.78 -13.77
C PHE A 95 6.41 16.25 -15.18
N GLN A 96 6.19 14.96 -15.30
CA GLN A 96 6.06 14.28 -16.59
C GLN A 96 4.61 14.26 -17.05
N ILE A 97 4.36 14.68 -18.27
CA ILE A 97 3.14 14.37 -19.00
C ILE A 97 3.37 13.06 -19.76
N TYR A 98 2.44 12.12 -19.66
CA TYR A 98 2.55 10.84 -20.39
C TYR A 98 2.27 11.02 -21.88
N GLY A 99 2.96 10.25 -22.70
CA GLY A 99 2.72 10.17 -24.14
C GLY A 99 1.52 9.29 -24.49
N LYS A 100 0.90 9.56 -25.64
CA LYS A 100 -0.18 8.72 -26.20
C LYS A 100 0.35 7.45 -26.83
N ASN A 101 1.51 7.54 -27.49
CA ASN A 101 2.11 6.44 -28.25
C ASN A 101 3.18 5.69 -27.45
N ASP A 102 3.92 6.42 -26.64
CA ASP A 102 4.90 5.86 -25.70
C ASP A 102 4.66 6.51 -24.33
N LEU A 103 4.13 5.71 -23.40
CA LEU A 103 3.67 6.19 -22.11
C LEU A 103 4.79 6.93 -21.35
N TYR A 104 5.99 6.39 -21.33
CA TYR A 104 7.12 6.89 -20.53
C TYR A 104 8.17 7.66 -21.32
N GLY A 105 8.33 7.37 -22.59
CA GLY A 105 9.31 8.01 -23.47
C GLY A 105 8.76 9.15 -24.30
N GLY A 106 7.42 9.18 -24.52
CA GLY A 106 6.71 10.29 -25.15
C GLY A 106 6.26 11.35 -24.16
N GLY A 107 5.63 12.40 -24.69
CA GLY A 107 5.07 13.50 -23.91
C GLY A 107 6.11 14.48 -23.33
N THR A 108 5.60 15.58 -22.82
CA THR A 108 6.41 16.70 -22.34
C THR A 108 6.89 16.50 -20.91
N ASN A 109 8.16 16.76 -20.65
CA ASN A 109 8.75 16.81 -19.32
C ASN A 109 8.95 18.27 -18.88
N LEU A 110 8.18 18.72 -17.89
CA LEU A 110 8.36 20.00 -17.23
C LEU A 110 9.41 19.83 -16.13
N LYS A 111 10.56 20.48 -16.24
CA LYS A 111 11.68 20.21 -15.35
C LYS A 111 12.44 21.44 -14.87
N THR A 112 13.00 21.34 -13.69
CA THR A 112 13.89 22.36 -13.10
C THR A 112 14.92 21.70 -12.18
N LYS A 113 16.06 22.36 -12.02
CA LYS A 113 17.04 22.00 -11.00
C LYS A 113 16.78 22.83 -9.76
N LEU A 114 16.92 22.23 -8.61
CA LEU A 114 16.72 22.84 -7.30
C LEU A 114 17.72 22.29 -6.28
N LYS A 115 17.76 22.90 -5.11
CA LYS A 115 18.53 22.43 -3.97
C LYS A 115 17.62 21.95 -2.86
N GLY A 116 18.16 21.15 -1.94
CA GLY A 116 17.49 20.68 -0.75
C GLY A 116 17.39 21.73 0.37
N ASP A 117 17.28 23.01 0.02
CA ASP A 117 17.40 24.18 0.91
C ASP A 117 16.06 24.71 1.46
N GLY A 118 14.94 24.07 1.12
CA GLY A 118 13.60 24.50 1.54
C GLY A 118 13.08 25.76 0.82
N MET A 119 13.81 26.30 -0.15
CA MET A 119 13.36 27.45 -0.93
C MET A 119 12.38 27.05 -2.04
N GLU A 120 11.56 28.01 -2.46
CA GLU A 120 10.63 27.77 -3.58
C GLU A 120 11.30 27.94 -4.93
N TYR A 121 11.26 26.89 -5.73
CA TYR A 121 11.64 26.89 -7.14
C TYR A 121 10.40 26.83 -8.01
N LYS A 122 10.43 27.42 -9.24
CA LYS A 122 9.24 27.52 -10.08
C LYS A 122 9.50 27.06 -11.50
N ILE A 123 8.52 26.38 -12.07
CA ILE A 123 8.41 26.06 -13.49
C ILE A 123 7.26 26.89 -14.06
N LEU A 124 7.52 27.71 -15.07
CA LEU A 124 6.48 28.49 -15.77
C LEU A 124 5.94 27.64 -16.94
N LEU A 125 4.64 27.35 -16.96
CA LEU A 125 4.06 26.56 -18.05
C LEU A 125 4.16 27.29 -19.41
N SER A 126 4.23 28.62 -19.41
CA SER A 126 4.40 29.41 -20.64
C SER A 126 5.75 29.23 -21.36
N GLU A 127 6.72 28.57 -20.70
CA GLU A 127 8.02 28.21 -21.29
C GLU A 127 7.98 26.89 -22.07
N TYR A 128 6.86 26.15 -21.99
CA TYR A 128 6.66 24.86 -22.63
C TYR A 128 5.57 24.94 -23.70
N GLN A 129 5.72 24.13 -24.72
CA GLN A 129 4.71 23.95 -25.77
C GLN A 129 4.24 22.49 -25.72
N TRP A 130 2.94 22.30 -25.65
CA TRP A 130 2.33 20.97 -25.69
C TRP A 130 2.49 20.38 -27.09
N THR A 131 2.78 19.10 -27.15
CA THR A 131 2.90 18.32 -28.38
C THR A 131 1.60 17.55 -28.67
N GLU A 132 1.45 17.02 -29.88
CA GLU A 132 0.30 16.17 -30.22
C GLU A 132 0.33 14.83 -29.46
N ASP A 133 1.52 14.41 -28.99
CA ASP A 133 1.70 13.18 -28.21
C ASP A 133 1.35 13.34 -26.72
N ASP A 134 1.25 14.58 -26.20
CA ASP A 134 0.88 14.80 -24.81
C ASP A 134 -0.53 14.28 -24.50
N ASN A 135 -0.67 13.53 -23.39
CA ASN A 135 -1.90 12.88 -22.98
C ASN A 135 -2.40 13.42 -21.63
N ILE A 136 -1.91 12.88 -20.53
CA ILE A 136 -2.34 13.20 -19.17
C ILE A 136 -1.13 13.52 -18.29
N PRO A 137 -1.30 14.31 -17.20
CA PRO A 137 -0.31 14.36 -16.13
C PRO A 137 -0.03 12.96 -15.60
N GLY A 138 1.24 12.55 -15.63
CA GLY A 138 1.64 11.16 -15.42
C GLY A 138 2.30 10.90 -14.07
N GLN A 139 3.44 11.54 -13.82
CA GLN A 139 4.20 11.33 -12.59
C GLN A 139 5.12 12.50 -12.27
N ILE A 140 5.46 12.60 -10.99
CA ILE A 140 6.50 13.49 -10.48
C ILE A 140 7.74 12.66 -10.18
N LYS A 141 8.93 13.17 -10.52
CA LYS A 141 10.22 12.57 -10.21
C LYS A 141 11.08 13.57 -9.47
N PHE A 142 11.71 13.10 -8.39
CA PHE A 142 12.80 13.79 -7.74
C PHE A 142 14.05 12.95 -7.96
N ILE A 143 15.01 13.44 -8.71
CA ILE A 143 16.27 12.77 -9.03
C ILE A 143 17.37 13.44 -8.23
N PHE A 144 17.97 12.70 -7.32
CA PHE A 144 19.04 13.17 -6.44
C PHE A 144 20.40 12.74 -6.99
N GLN A 145 21.41 13.56 -6.79
CA GLN A 145 22.79 13.17 -7.10
C GLN A 145 23.28 12.07 -6.16
N THR A 146 22.78 12.06 -4.91
CA THR A 146 23.15 11.12 -3.86
C THR A 146 21.97 10.18 -3.55
N PRO A 147 22.13 8.85 -3.54
CA PRO A 147 21.10 7.91 -3.10
C PRO A 147 20.97 7.89 -1.56
N GLU A 148 19.84 7.35 -1.09
CA GLU A 148 19.53 7.14 0.34
C GLU A 148 19.41 8.44 1.16
N ILE A 149 19.07 9.55 0.50
CA ILE A 149 18.79 10.83 1.14
C ILE A 149 17.31 10.89 1.53
N MET A 150 17.05 11.25 2.78
CA MET A 150 15.72 11.64 3.25
C MET A 150 15.49 13.13 3.03
N GLY A 151 14.27 13.46 2.63
CA GLY A 151 13.84 14.84 2.49
C GLY A 151 12.35 15.00 2.75
N LYS A 152 11.91 16.25 2.73
CA LYS A 152 10.51 16.64 2.78
C LYS A 152 10.20 17.53 1.58
N ALA A 153 9.11 17.25 0.88
CA ALA A 153 8.76 17.98 -0.33
C ALA A 153 7.32 18.50 -0.31
N SER A 154 7.12 19.64 -0.95
CA SER A 154 5.80 20.19 -1.25
C SER A 154 5.75 20.67 -2.70
N VAL A 155 4.62 20.45 -3.37
CA VAL A 155 4.37 20.90 -4.74
C VAL A 155 3.06 21.65 -4.80
N LYS A 156 3.11 22.88 -5.32
CA LYS A 156 1.97 23.78 -5.51
C LYS A 156 1.66 23.97 -6.98
N LEU A 157 0.39 24.04 -7.32
CA LEU A 157 -0.08 24.52 -8.62
C LEU A 157 -0.61 25.93 -8.46
N TYR A 158 0.08 26.91 -9.03
CA TYR A 158 -0.36 28.31 -9.11
C TYR A 158 -1.32 28.48 -10.29
N LEU A 159 -2.46 29.10 -10.03
CA LEU A 159 -3.55 29.16 -10.98
C LEU A 159 -3.44 30.34 -11.95
N ASN A 160 -3.99 30.17 -13.14
CA ASN A 160 -4.20 31.24 -14.10
C ASN A 160 -5.25 32.25 -13.61
N ASP A 161 -5.30 33.42 -14.24
CA ASP A 161 -6.29 34.43 -13.90
C ASP A 161 -7.71 33.90 -14.20
N GLY A 162 -8.63 34.13 -13.27
CA GLY A 162 -10.02 33.70 -13.38
C GLY A 162 -10.38 32.48 -12.53
N TYR A 163 -9.39 31.79 -11.96
CA TYR A 163 -9.60 30.68 -11.03
C TYR A 163 -9.42 31.13 -9.58
N VAL A 164 -10.08 30.44 -8.66
CA VAL A 164 -10.08 30.77 -7.23
C VAL A 164 -9.45 29.61 -6.45
N ALA A 165 -8.45 29.92 -5.65
CA ALA A 165 -7.86 28.90 -4.79
C ALA A 165 -8.85 28.49 -3.69
N PRO A 166 -8.92 27.18 -3.37
CA PRO A 166 -9.63 26.71 -2.19
C PRO A 166 -8.95 27.23 -0.92
N GLU A 167 -9.72 27.24 0.18
CA GLU A 167 -9.16 27.52 1.50
C GLU A 167 -8.11 26.44 1.84
N GLN A 168 -6.89 26.88 2.15
CA GLN A 168 -5.83 25.99 2.56
C GLN A 168 -5.91 25.77 4.08
N ILE A 169 -6.13 24.53 4.49
CA ILE A 169 -6.14 24.13 5.89
C ILE A 169 -4.70 23.85 6.30
N GLU A 170 -4.20 24.54 7.32
CA GLU A 170 -2.89 24.24 7.89
C GLU A 170 -2.98 22.96 8.74
N ASP A 171 -2.05 22.04 8.53
CA ASP A 171 -1.95 20.83 9.35
C ASP A 171 -1.21 21.16 10.64
N GLU A 172 -1.90 21.05 11.76
CA GLU A 172 -1.26 21.15 13.08
C GLU A 172 -0.41 19.91 13.36
N THR A 173 0.68 20.08 14.12
CA THR A 173 1.50 18.94 14.53
C THR A 173 0.67 17.95 15.35
N VAL A 174 0.62 16.69 14.91
CA VAL A 174 -0.14 15.64 15.60
C VAL A 174 0.44 15.35 16.97
N ASN A 175 -0.36 15.58 18.01
CA ASN A 175 0.04 15.25 19.38
C ASN A 175 -0.35 13.80 19.71
N ILE A 176 0.58 12.86 19.50
CA ILE A 176 0.39 11.43 19.76
C ILE A 176 0.10 11.11 21.25
N ASN A 177 0.42 12.03 22.19
CA ASN A 177 0.17 11.86 23.59
C ASN A 177 -1.19 12.48 24.05
N SER A 178 -1.97 13.03 23.12
CA SER A 178 -3.27 13.60 23.45
C SER A 178 -4.33 12.52 23.72
N GLU A 179 -5.35 12.89 24.52
CA GLU A 179 -6.50 12.01 24.77
C GLU A 179 -7.29 11.75 23.47
N GLN A 180 -7.37 12.73 22.58
CA GLN A 180 -8.03 12.60 21.27
C GLN A 180 -7.32 11.55 20.39
N TYR A 181 -5.98 11.60 20.33
CA TYR A 181 -5.21 10.59 19.61
C TYR A 181 -5.40 9.19 20.21
N SER A 182 -5.31 9.10 21.55
CA SER A 182 -5.54 7.84 22.26
C SER A 182 -6.94 7.29 22.02
N GLN A 183 -7.94 8.15 21.93
CA GLN A 183 -9.32 7.74 21.63
C GLN A 183 -9.48 7.28 20.18
N MET A 184 -8.83 7.94 19.23
CA MET A 184 -8.78 7.51 17.84
C MET A 184 -8.20 6.09 17.74
N VAL A 185 -7.05 5.85 18.37
CA VAL A 185 -6.41 4.53 18.40
C VAL A 185 -7.31 3.48 19.06
N ARG A 186 -7.97 3.80 20.18
CA ARG A 186 -8.93 2.89 20.83
C ARG A 186 -10.11 2.52 19.94
N SER A 187 -10.56 3.44 19.09
CA SER A 187 -11.67 3.19 18.16
C SER A 187 -11.34 2.19 17.07
N SER A 188 -10.06 1.87 16.85
CA SER A 188 -9.63 0.84 15.90
C SER A 188 -10.02 -0.59 16.32
N LEU A 189 -10.30 -0.81 17.60
CA LEU A 189 -10.59 -2.14 18.11
C LEU A 189 -12.02 -2.56 17.77
N LEU A 190 -12.20 -3.16 16.59
CA LEU A 190 -13.49 -3.64 16.12
C LEU A 190 -13.95 -4.90 16.88
N SER A 191 -13.03 -5.82 17.17
CA SER A 191 -13.28 -7.02 17.99
C SER A 191 -12.01 -7.50 18.65
N MET A 192 -12.11 -7.84 19.95
CA MET A 192 -11.04 -8.57 20.65
C MET A 192 -10.93 -10.01 20.18
N GLY A 193 -12.03 -10.62 19.77
CA GLY A 193 -12.08 -12.02 19.40
C GLY A 193 -11.48 -12.96 20.45
N ASN A 194 -11.19 -14.18 20.05
CA ASN A 194 -10.50 -15.15 20.89
C ASN A 194 -8.99 -14.87 20.95
N THR A 195 -8.55 -14.21 22.01
CA THR A 195 -7.16 -13.80 22.21
C THR A 195 -6.23 -14.91 22.74
N PHE A 196 -6.68 -16.15 22.85
CA PHE A 196 -5.90 -17.22 23.48
C PHE A 196 -4.53 -17.43 22.84
N ARG A 197 -4.49 -17.53 21.51
CA ARG A 197 -3.24 -17.74 20.77
C ARG A 197 -2.33 -16.52 20.83
N ILE A 198 -2.90 -15.29 20.81
CA ILE A 198 -2.13 -14.03 20.98
C ILE A 198 -1.45 -14.01 22.36
N GLN A 199 -2.21 -14.31 23.42
CA GLN A 199 -1.66 -14.35 24.79
C GLN A 199 -0.56 -15.40 24.93
N LYS A 200 -0.69 -16.55 24.25
CA LYS A 200 0.37 -17.57 24.17
C LYS A 200 1.64 -17.02 23.52
N ALA A 201 1.51 -16.33 22.38
CA ALA A 201 2.64 -15.72 21.69
C ALA A 201 3.32 -14.64 22.55
N ILE A 202 2.55 -13.76 23.22
CA ILE A 202 3.08 -12.77 24.16
C ILE A 202 3.84 -13.46 25.32
N GLN A 203 3.30 -14.56 25.90
CA GLN A 203 4.00 -15.31 26.96
C GLN A 203 5.30 -15.95 26.46
N LYS A 204 5.27 -16.47 25.23
CA LYS A 204 6.44 -17.06 24.57
C LYS A 204 7.54 -16.01 24.43
N ALA A 205 7.21 -14.79 23.95
CA ALA A 205 8.13 -13.67 23.84
C ALA A 205 8.71 -13.25 25.20
N LYS A 206 7.86 -13.07 26.21
CA LYS A 206 8.25 -12.73 27.59
C LYS A 206 9.10 -13.78 28.28
N SER A 207 9.03 -15.02 27.85
CA SER A 207 9.89 -16.09 28.35
C SER A 207 11.24 -16.22 27.62
N GLY A 208 11.52 -15.33 26.66
CA GLY A 208 12.75 -15.34 25.85
C GLY A 208 12.77 -16.41 24.75
N LYS A 209 11.64 -17.10 24.51
CA LYS A 209 11.53 -18.09 23.42
C LYS A 209 11.33 -17.35 22.08
N PRO A 210 11.84 -17.91 20.96
CA PRO A 210 11.62 -17.33 19.64
C PRO A 210 10.14 -17.18 19.31
N VAL A 211 9.75 -16.01 18.80
CA VAL A 211 8.41 -15.70 18.31
C VAL A 211 8.53 -15.14 16.89
N THR A 212 7.64 -15.51 16.00
CA THR A 212 7.61 -14.97 14.64
C THR A 212 6.29 -14.26 14.39
N LEU A 213 6.37 -12.98 13.99
CA LEU A 213 5.25 -12.16 13.50
C LEU A 213 5.31 -12.10 11.98
N ALA A 214 4.24 -12.49 11.32
CA ALA A 214 4.09 -12.42 9.88
C ALA A 214 2.95 -11.49 9.47
N TYR A 215 3.16 -10.75 8.38
CA TYR A 215 2.19 -9.84 7.80
C TYR A 215 2.00 -10.21 6.33
N ILE A 216 0.75 -10.43 5.92
CA ILE A 216 0.40 -10.71 4.52
C ILE A 216 -0.69 -9.77 4.07
N GLY A 217 -0.53 -9.20 2.87
CA GLY A 217 -1.46 -8.21 2.35
C GLY A 217 -1.06 -7.65 0.99
N GLY A 218 -1.71 -6.56 0.61
CA GLY A 218 -1.44 -5.82 -0.61
C GLY A 218 -0.30 -4.80 -0.47
N SER A 219 -0.42 -3.70 -1.21
CA SER A 219 0.57 -2.60 -1.23
C SER A 219 0.78 -1.94 0.15
N ILE A 220 -0.28 -1.79 0.95
CA ILE A 220 -0.17 -1.20 2.28
C ILE A 220 0.68 -2.09 3.21
N THR A 221 0.56 -3.41 3.09
CA THR A 221 1.41 -4.36 3.82
C THR A 221 2.82 -4.41 3.27
N GLN A 222 3.02 -4.29 1.95
CA GLN A 222 4.35 -4.08 1.36
C GLN A 222 5.01 -2.83 1.95
N GLY A 223 4.23 -1.78 2.22
CA GLY A 223 4.64 -0.54 2.84
C GLY A 223 4.56 0.67 1.91
N ALA A 224 3.79 0.57 0.82
CA ALA A 224 3.62 1.69 -0.10
C ALA A 224 3.10 2.94 0.62
N GLY A 225 3.66 4.10 0.30
CA GLY A 225 3.46 5.37 0.98
C GLY A 225 4.39 5.60 2.16
N ALA A 226 5.01 4.55 2.71
CA ALA A 226 6.06 4.68 3.72
C ALA A 226 7.40 5.05 3.07
N THR A 227 8.14 5.94 3.71
CA THR A 227 9.39 6.49 3.19
C THR A 227 10.43 6.59 4.31
N PRO A 228 11.46 5.71 4.34
CA PRO A 228 11.68 4.57 3.44
C PRO A 228 10.76 3.36 3.75
N ILE A 229 10.42 2.62 2.73
CA ILE A 229 9.41 1.55 2.78
C ILE A 229 9.73 0.42 3.78
N HIS A 230 11.00 0.10 3.96
CA HIS A 230 11.45 -1.06 4.74
C HIS A 230 11.37 -0.84 6.26
N THR A 231 11.45 0.41 6.75
CA THR A 231 11.46 0.74 8.19
C THR A 231 10.30 1.60 8.65
N GLU A 232 9.66 2.32 7.72
CA GLU A 232 8.56 3.23 8.05
C GLU A 232 7.17 2.60 7.88
N CYS A 233 7.07 1.41 7.26
CA CYS A 233 5.80 0.73 7.09
C CYS A 233 5.21 0.22 8.43
N TYR A 234 3.89 0.11 8.49
CA TYR A 234 3.16 -0.29 9.71
C TYR A 234 3.57 -1.68 10.21
N ALA A 235 3.87 -2.59 9.28
CA ALA A 235 4.27 -3.96 9.62
C ALA A 235 5.58 -3.96 10.42
N TYR A 236 6.60 -3.26 9.93
CA TYR A 236 7.88 -3.12 10.62
C TYR A 236 7.73 -2.38 11.97
N LYS A 237 7.01 -1.25 11.99
CA LYS A 237 6.80 -0.47 13.20
C LYS A 237 6.05 -1.27 14.28
N SER A 238 4.96 -1.96 13.93
CA SER A 238 4.20 -2.74 14.89
C SER A 238 4.98 -3.95 15.41
N TRP A 239 5.79 -4.59 14.56
CA TRP A 239 6.73 -5.63 14.98
C TRP A 239 7.77 -5.08 15.98
N LYS A 240 8.39 -3.91 15.70
CA LYS A 240 9.33 -3.27 16.63
C LYS A 240 8.66 -2.90 17.96
N MET A 241 7.43 -2.39 17.93
CA MET A 241 6.65 -2.09 19.13
C MET A 241 6.37 -3.35 19.93
N PHE A 242 5.96 -4.45 19.27
CA PHE A 242 5.77 -5.75 19.92
C PHE A 242 7.07 -6.26 20.56
N GLN A 243 8.18 -6.23 19.82
CA GLN A 243 9.50 -6.63 20.30
C GLN A 243 9.92 -5.80 21.51
N LYS A 244 9.83 -4.48 21.43
CA LYS A 244 10.19 -3.55 22.53
C LYS A 244 9.36 -3.81 23.79
N LYS A 245 8.08 -4.15 23.64
CA LYS A 245 7.15 -4.28 24.77
C LYS A 245 7.18 -5.67 25.42
N PHE A 246 7.31 -6.74 24.64
CA PHE A 246 7.11 -8.09 25.11
C PHE A 246 8.36 -8.99 25.05
N ALA A 247 9.35 -8.65 24.24
CA ALA A 247 10.55 -9.45 24.14
C ALA A 247 11.54 -9.19 25.29
N ILE A 248 12.27 -10.22 25.68
CA ILE A 248 13.39 -10.06 26.65
C ILE A 248 14.69 -9.72 25.93
N LYS A 249 14.84 -10.20 24.70
CA LYS A 249 15.98 -9.99 23.81
C LYS A 249 15.42 -9.79 22.38
N GLU A 250 16.28 -9.81 21.38
CA GLU A 250 15.88 -9.81 19.97
C GLU A 250 15.34 -11.21 19.54
N ASN A 251 14.39 -11.73 20.30
CA ASN A 251 13.80 -13.05 20.08
C ASN A 251 12.50 -13.03 19.26
N VAL A 252 12.20 -11.91 18.60
CA VAL A 252 11.02 -11.77 17.74
C VAL A 252 11.44 -11.60 16.29
N LYS A 253 11.12 -12.60 15.46
CA LYS A 253 11.38 -12.57 14.01
C LYS A 253 10.28 -11.84 13.27
N PHE A 254 10.65 -11.16 12.20
CA PHE A 254 9.77 -10.42 11.29
C PHE A 254 9.65 -11.12 9.93
N ILE A 255 8.43 -11.23 9.43
CA ILE A 255 8.11 -11.67 8.06
C ILE A 255 7.11 -10.69 7.48
N LYS A 256 7.46 -10.07 6.35
CA LYS A 256 6.59 -9.20 5.58
C LYS A 256 6.39 -9.77 4.18
N ALA A 257 5.14 -10.06 3.84
CA ALA A 257 4.71 -10.68 2.60
C ALA A 257 3.60 -9.81 1.96
N GLY A 258 3.88 -8.52 1.75
CA GLY A 258 3.00 -7.59 1.04
C GLY A 258 3.38 -7.52 -0.44
N VAL A 259 2.38 -7.53 -1.34
CA VAL A 259 2.57 -7.40 -2.79
C VAL A 259 1.58 -6.38 -3.34
N GLY A 260 2.09 -5.29 -3.91
CA GLY A 260 1.29 -4.17 -4.41
C GLY A 260 0.26 -4.59 -5.46
N GLY A 261 -0.95 -4.00 -5.36
CA GLY A 261 -2.01 -4.19 -6.33
C GLY A 261 -2.67 -5.58 -6.33
N THR A 262 -2.38 -6.44 -5.36
CA THR A 262 -2.85 -7.83 -5.37
C THR A 262 -3.92 -8.11 -4.32
N PRO A 263 -4.99 -8.86 -4.68
CA PRO A 263 -6.04 -9.27 -3.76
C PRO A 263 -5.66 -10.51 -2.93
N SER A 264 -6.55 -10.90 -2.02
CA SER A 264 -6.40 -12.10 -1.19
C SER A 264 -6.34 -13.40 -2.00
N GLU A 265 -6.86 -13.43 -3.21
CA GLU A 265 -6.67 -14.52 -4.18
C GLU A 265 -5.19 -14.85 -4.34
N LEU A 266 -4.40 -13.84 -4.68
CA LEU A 266 -2.97 -14.01 -4.84
C LEU A 266 -2.27 -14.22 -3.48
N GLY A 267 -2.74 -13.55 -2.43
CA GLY A 267 -2.26 -13.75 -1.06
C GLY A 267 -2.39 -15.20 -0.61
N MET A 268 -3.52 -15.84 -0.89
CA MET A 268 -3.78 -17.23 -0.55
C MET A 268 -2.86 -18.19 -1.34
N LEU A 269 -2.66 -17.94 -2.63
CA LEU A 269 -1.79 -18.76 -3.49
C LEU A 269 -0.32 -18.74 -3.08
N ARG A 270 0.18 -17.57 -2.68
CA ARG A 270 1.59 -17.36 -2.29
C ARG A 270 1.86 -17.55 -0.79
N PHE A 271 0.84 -17.86 0.02
CA PHE A 271 0.95 -17.94 1.48
C PHE A 271 2.05 -18.91 1.94
N GLU A 272 2.13 -20.10 1.36
CA GLU A 272 3.15 -21.10 1.73
C GLU A 272 4.55 -20.63 1.38
N ARG A 273 4.72 -20.06 0.19
CA ARG A 273 6.02 -19.58 -0.28
C ARG A 273 6.52 -18.36 0.50
N ASP A 274 5.65 -17.36 0.77
CA ASP A 274 6.08 -16.06 1.27
C ASP A 274 6.02 -15.96 2.80
N VAL A 275 5.06 -16.63 3.43
CA VAL A 275 4.85 -16.59 4.88
C VAL A 275 5.45 -17.81 5.58
N LEU A 276 5.20 -19.02 5.07
CA LEU A 276 5.72 -20.25 5.69
C LEU A 276 7.13 -20.56 5.20
N ARG A 277 7.47 -20.14 3.98
CA ARG A 277 8.77 -20.43 3.37
C ARG A 277 9.08 -21.92 3.45
N GLU A 278 10.32 -22.31 3.65
CA GLU A 278 10.64 -23.74 3.81
C GLU A 278 10.30 -24.28 5.19
N ASN A 279 10.48 -23.49 6.26
CA ASN A 279 10.33 -23.98 7.64
C ASN A 279 9.87 -22.92 8.65
N GLU A 280 9.31 -21.80 8.21
CA GLU A 280 8.85 -20.76 9.11
C GLU A 280 7.53 -21.14 9.78
N GLN A 281 7.46 -20.91 11.08
CA GLN A 281 6.28 -21.19 11.90
C GLN A 281 5.83 -19.91 12.61
N PRO A 282 5.12 -18.98 11.91
CA PRO A 282 4.63 -17.76 12.54
C PRO A 282 3.74 -18.05 13.73
N ASP A 283 3.99 -17.35 14.84
CA ASP A 283 3.11 -17.39 16.03
C ASP A 283 1.91 -16.46 15.86
N ILE A 284 2.10 -15.35 15.12
CA ILE A 284 1.05 -14.37 14.82
C ILE A 284 1.09 -14.06 13.33
N ILE A 285 -0.08 -14.06 12.69
CA ILE A 285 -0.26 -13.71 11.28
C ILE A 285 -1.28 -12.58 11.19
N VAL A 286 -0.88 -11.43 10.64
CA VAL A 286 -1.75 -10.30 10.33
C VAL A 286 -2.14 -10.37 8.85
N ILE A 287 -3.44 -10.37 8.57
CA ILE A 287 -4.00 -10.47 7.21
C ILE A 287 -4.68 -9.14 6.86
N GLU A 288 -4.22 -8.48 5.78
CA GLU A 288 -4.68 -7.15 5.34
C GLU A 288 -4.96 -7.14 3.84
N PHE A 289 -6.25 -7.20 3.44
CA PHE A 289 -6.71 -7.14 2.06
C PHE A 289 -7.99 -6.30 1.88
N ALA A 290 -8.41 -5.58 2.91
CA ALA A 290 -9.70 -4.89 2.92
C ALA A 290 -9.87 -3.81 1.84
N VAL A 291 -8.79 -3.36 1.22
CA VAL A 291 -8.81 -2.37 0.13
C VAL A 291 -8.40 -2.97 -1.22
N ASN A 292 -7.97 -4.23 -1.27
CA ASN A 292 -7.52 -4.89 -2.49
C ASN A 292 -8.56 -5.86 -3.07
N ASP A 293 -9.48 -6.38 -2.25
CA ASP A 293 -10.37 -7.49 -2.61
C ASP A 293 -11.59 -7.07 -3.46
N GLU A 294 -11.67 -5.83 -3.95
CA GLU A 294 -12.71 -5.47 -4.91
C GLU A 294 -12.54 -6.25 -6.22
N GLY A 295 -11.29 -6.41 -6.66
CA GLY A 295 -10.92 -7.19 -7.84
C GLY A 295 -10.90 -8.70 -7.62
N ASP A 296 -11.13 -9.20 -6.40
CA ASP A 296 -11.18 -10.64 -6.10
C ASP A 296 -12.35 -11.32 -6.83
N GLU A 297 -12.03 -12.14 -7.84
CA GLU A 297 -13.02 -12.88 -8.63
C GLU A 297 -13.74 -13.96 -7.81
N THR A 298 -13.10 -14.46 -6.74
CA THR A 298 -13.68 -15.47 -5.84
C THR A 298 -14.67 -14.89 -4.84
N LYS A 299 -14.86 -13.56 -4.84
CA LYS A 299 -15.79 -12.82 -3.96
C LYS A 299 -15.59 -13.08 -2.46
N GLY A 300 -14.35 -13.32 -2.06
CA GLY A 300 -13.93 -13.57 -0.68
C GLY A 300 -13.73 -15.02 -0.31
N ASP A 301 -13.97 -15.99 -1.21
CA ASP A 301 -13.68 -17.42 -0.93
C ASP A 301 -12.17 -17.61 -0.68
N CYS A 302 -11.31 -16.99 -1.48
CA CYS A 302 -9.86 -17.01 -1.24
C CYS A 302 -9.46 -16.34 0.08
N TYR A 303 -10.11 -15.24 0.47
CA TYR A 303 -9.86 -14.59 1.76
C TYR A 303 -10.19 -15.52 2.93
N GLU A 304 -11.40 -16.11 2.95
CA GLU A 304 -11.79 -17.06 4.00
C GLU A 304 -10.92 -18.32 3.96
N SER A 305 -10.59 -18.83 2.77
CA SER A 305 -9.66 -19.96 2.58
C SER A 305 -8.29 -19.69 3.18
N LEU A 306 -7.72 -18.48 2.98
CA LEU A 306 -6.46 -18.06 3.58
C LEU A 306 -6.53 -18.03 5.11
N VAL A 307 -7.58 -17.41 5.67
CA VAL A 307 -7.81 -17.35 7.12
C VAL A 307 -7.90 -18.76 7.72
N ARG A 308 -8.69 -19.65 7.12
CA ARG A 308 -8.85 -21.03 7.56
C ARG A 308 -7.56 -21.83 7.46
N LYS A 309 -6.83 -21.68 6.32
CA LYS A 309 -5.52 -22.32 6.12
C LYS A 309 -4.53 -21.92 7.22
N ALA A 310 -4.44 -20.62 7.52
CA ALA A 310 -3.60 -20.12 8.60
C ALA A 310 -4.00 -20.68 9.97
N LEU A 311 -5.29 -20.68 10.30
CA LEU A 311 -5.80 -21.19 11.60
C LEU A 311 -5.57 -22.68 11.82
N LYS A 312 -5.55 -23.47 10.73
CA LYS A 312 -5.38 -24.94 10.74
C LYS A 312 -3.93 -25.41 10.76
N LEU A 313 -2.95 -24.49 10.69
CA LEU A 313 -1.54 -24.89 10.75
C LEU A 313 -1.24 -25.65 12.05
N PRO A 314 -0.39 -26.71 12.01
CA PRO A 314 -0.16 -27.61 13.14
C PRO A 314 0.31 -26.92 14.42
N TRP A 315 1.05 -25.81 14.30
CA TRP A 315 1.54 -25.01 15.44
C TRP A 315 0.54 -23.96 15.93
N LYS A 316 -0.64 -23.86 15.28
CA LYS A 316 -1.80 -23.07 15.71
C LYS A 316 -1.48 -21.57 15.92
N PRO A 317 -1.10 -20.84 14.87
CA PRO A 317 -0.82 -19.42 14.99
C PRO A 317 -2.08 -18.63 15.36
N ALA A 318 -1.88 -17.45 15.96
CA ALA A 318 -2.92 -16.45 16.07
C ALA A 318 -3.11 -15.75 14.73
N VAL A 319 -4.35 -15.44 14.37
CA VAL A 319 -4.69 -14.66 13.16
C VAL A 319 -5.38 -13.37 13.58
N ILE A 320 -4.92 -12.24 13.04
CA ILE A 320 -5.49 -10.91 13.24
C ILE A 320 -5.94 -10.39 11.87
N LEU A 321 -7.18 -9.92 11.77
CA LEU A 321 -7.68 -9.28 10.56
C LEU A 321 -7.53 -7.76 10.70
N LEU A 322 -6.81 -7.15 9.76
CA LEU A 322 -6.57 -5.72 9.70
C LEU A 322 -7.33 -5.11 8.53
N PHE A 323 -8.15 -4.10 8.79
CA PHE A 323 -8.97 -3.44 7.79
C PHE A 323 -8.45 -2.02 7.54
N SER A 324 -7.66 -1.85 6.49
CA SER A 324 -7.19 -0.55 5.99
C SER A 324 -8.30 0.23 5.31
N VAL A 325 -8.03 1.46 4.89
CA VAL A 325 -9.01 2.35 4.26
C VAL A 325 -8.32 3.24 3.21
N PHE A 326 -9.04 3.56 2.13
CA PHE A 326 -8.63 4.56 1.13
C PHE A 326 -9.07 5.98 1.50
N ALA A 327 -8.49 6.98 0.87
CA ALA A 327 -8.76 8.39 1.17
C ALA A 327 -10.20 8.83 0.85
N ASN A 328 -10.95 8.06 0.06
CA ASN A 328 -12.39 8.25 -0.18
C ASN A 328 -13.27 7.59 0.91
N ASP A 329 -12.71 7.21 2.06
CA ASP A 329 -13.36 6.54 3.19
C ASP A 329 -13.85 5.11 2.87
N TRP A 330 -13.38 4.51 1.76
CA TRP A 330 -13.82 3.21 1.26
C TRP A 330 -12.93 2.05 1.72
N ASN A 331 -13.56 0.94 2.07
CA ASN A 331 -12.96 -0.38 2.20
C ASN A 331 -14.05 -1.48 2.16
N LEU A 332 -13.64 -2.75 2.19
CA LEU A 332 -14.50 -3.93 2.22
C LEU A 332 -14.66 -4.55 3.62
N GLN A 333 -14.48 -3.79 4.67
CA GLN A 333 -14.63 -4.28 6.05
C GLN A 333 -15.96 -5.00 6.27
N GLU A 334 -17.08 -4.44 5.79
CA GLU A 334 -18.41 -5.04 5.97
C GLU A 334 -18.53 -6.41 5.27
N ARG A 335 -17.86 -6.60 4.13
CA ARG A 335 -17.81 -7.87 3.39
C ARG A 335 -16.95 -8.92 4.09
N LEU A 336 -15.81 -8.52 4.67
CA LEU A 336 -14.80 -9.43 5.24
C LEU A 336 -14.98 -9.68 6.74
N MET A 337 -15.57 -8.74 7.47
CA MET A 337 -15.83 -8.87 8.91
C MET A 337 -16.61 -10.13 9.31
N PRO A 338 -17.60 -10.63 8.54
CA PRO A 338 -18.29 -11.88 8.86
C PRO A 338 -17.36 -13.08 9.01
N VAL A 339 -16.22 -13.13 8.30
CA VAL A 339 -15.18 -14.17 8.47
C VAL A 339 -14.58 -14.10 9.87
N GLY A 340 -14.20 -12.89 10.32
CA GLY A 340 -13.68 -12.67 11.67
C GLY A 340 -14.68 -13.05 12.76
N LEU A 341 -15.96 -12.70 12.59
CA LEU A 341 -17.03 -13.06 13.52
C LEU A 341 -17.26 -14.58 13.56
N ARG A 342 -17.21 -15.27 12.41
CA ARG A 342 -17.38 -16.72 12.32
C ARG A 342 -16.36 -17.47 13.16
N TYR A 343 -15.09 -17.09 13.06
CA TYR A 343 -14.00 -17.77 13.76
C TYR A 343 -13.59 -17.08 15.06
N ASP A 344 -14.36 -16.08 15.52
CA ASP A 344 -14.10 -15.29 16.74
C ASP A 344 -12.67 -14.72 16.76
N LEU A 345 -12.28 -14.06 15.64
CA LEU A 345 -10.94 -13.53 15.46
C LEU A 345 -10.83 -12.09 15.96
N PRO A 346 -9.63 -11.69 16.40
CA PRO A 346 -9.29 -10.29 16.58
C PRO A 346 -9.43 -9.52 15.27
N MET A 347 -10.06 -8.33 15.34
CA MET A 347 -10.23 -7.44 14.20
C MET A 347 -9.85 -6.02 14.57
N VAL A 348 -8.96 -5.42 13.80
CA VAL A 348 -8.49 -4.03 13.94
C VAL A 348 -8.90 -3.24 12.71
N SER A 349 -9.67 -2.15 12.90
CA SER A 349 -10.20 -1.31 11.83
C SER A 349 -9.49 0.04 11.82
N ILE A 350 -8.70 0.29 10.80
CA ILE A 350 -8.10 1.60 10.57
C ILE A 350 -9.19 2.60 10.13
N LYS A 351 -10.17 2.14 9.34
CA LYS A 351 -11.32 2.96 8.96
C LYS A 351 -12.04 3.57 10.17
N ASP A 352 -12.35 2.74 11.18
CA ASP A 352 -13.09 3.19 12.36
C ASP A 352 -12.25 4.12 13.25
N ALA A 353 -10.93 4.00 13.19
CA ALA A 353 -10.03 4.92 13.87
C ALA A 353 -10.01 6.30 13.19
N VAL A 354 -9.70 6.35 11.88
CA VAL A 354 -9.30 7.61 11.23
C VAL A 354 -10.42 8.34 10.51
N VAL A 355 -11.40 7.64 9.93
CA VAL A 355 -12.47 8.29 9.15
C VAL A 355 -13.31 9.26 9.98
N PRO A 356 -13.66 8.97 11.26
CA PRO A 356 -14.34 9.94 12.10
C PRO A 356 -13.54 11.24 12.33
N GLN A 357 -12.21 11.17 12.31
CA GLN A 357 -11.34 12.35 12.46
C GLN A 357 -11.46 13.28 11.26
N PHE A 358 -11.49 12.72 10.05
CA PHE A 358 -11.59 13.51 8.80
C PHE A 358 -12.89 14.29 8.67
N LYS A 359 -13.95 13.84 9.35
CA LYS A 359 -15.28 14.46 9.33
C LYS A 359 -15.48 15.53 10.41
N ASN A 360 -14.68 15.51 11.46
CA ASN A 360 -14.84 16.41 12.61
C ASN A 360 -13.78 17.51 12.61
N LYS A 361 -14.07 18.62 11.92
CA LYS A 361 -13.14 19.76 11.79
C LYS A 361 -12.82 20.47 13.13
N GLU A 362 -13.68 20.35 14.16
CA GLU A 362 -13.46 21.04 15.43
C GLU A 362 -12.57 20.28 16.42
N LYS A 363 -12.50 18.95 16.28
CA LYS A 363 -11.74 18.07 17.20
C LYS A 363 -10.90 17.04 16.42
N GLN A 364 -10.35 17.48 15.33
CA GLN A 364 -9.57 16.65 14.43
C GLN A 364 -8.23 16.31 15.05
N SER A 365 -7.94 15.02 15.25
CA SER A 365 -6.62 14.56 15.70
C SER A 365 -5.62 14.43 14.55
N ILE A 366 -6.14 14.26 13.33
CA ILE A 366 -5.37 14.06 12.12
C ILE A 366 -6.18 14.44 10.89
N THR A 367 -5.54 15.04 9.88
CA THR A 367 -6.13 15.34 8.57
C THR A 367 -5.90 14.22 7.56
N LYS A 368 -6.65 14.25 6.43
CA LYS A 368 -6.39 13.32 5.32
C LYS A 368 -4.97 13.50 4.76
N ASN A 369 -4.50 14.74 4.62
CA ASN A 369 -3.15 15.02 4.16
C ASN A 369 -2.07 14.40 5.07
N GLN A 370 -2.28 14.43 6.38
CA GLN A 370 -1.35 13.83 7.34
C GLN A 370 -1.37 12.30 7.32
N PHE A 371 -2.56 11.70 7.15
CA PHE A 371 -2.68 10.24 7.17
C PHE A 371 -2.29 9.59 5.83
N PHE A 372 -2.68 10.18 4.71
CA PHE A 372 -2.48 9.60 3.37
C PHE A 372 -1.26 10.20 2.66
N TYR A 373 -0.46 9.35 2.06
CA TYR A 373 0.56 9.72 1.09
C TYR A 373 -0.06 10.05 -0.26
N ASP A 374 -0.93 9.18 -0.74
CA ASP A 374 -1.75 9.31 -1.94
C ASP A 374 -3.18 8.81 -1.67
N MET A 375 -4.00 8.62 -2.70
CA MET A 375 -5.37 8.12 -2.58
C MET A 375 -5.47 6.76 -1.89
N PHE A 376 -4.46 5.91 -2.03
CA PHE A 376 -4.49 4.50 -1.67
C PHE A 376 -3.63 4.16 -0.44
N HIS A 377 -2.58 4.93 -0.19
CA HIS A 377 -1.52 4.53 0.72
C HIS A 377 -1.37 5.50 1.90
N PRO A 378 -1.11 4.98 3.11
CA PRO A 378 -0.79 5.80 4.26
C PRO A 378 0.57 6.50 4.11
N SER A 379 0.71 7.70 4.68
CA SER A 379 2.00 8.36 4.90
C SER A 379 2.80 7.69 6.02
N ASN A 380 4.02 8.16 6.31
CA ASN A 380 4.79 7.69 7.48
C ASN A 380 3.99 7.82 8.78
N LEU A 381 3.26 8.93 8.95
CA LEU A 381 2.38 9.11 10.10
C LEU A 381 1.18 8.16 10.04
N GLY A 382 0.58 7.94 8.86
CA GLY A 382 -0.50 6.98 8.66
C GLY A 382 -0.06 5.56 9.03
N HIS A 383 1.11 5.12 8.57
CA HIS A 383 1.70 3.84 8.95
C HIS A 383 2.00 3.76 10.46
N THR A 384 2.43 4.86 11.09
CA THR A 384 2.63 4.91 12.54
C THR A 384 1.30 4.71 13.29
N ILE A 385 0.23 5.38 12.85
CA ILE A 385 -1.11 5.19 13.44
C ILE A 385 -1.60 3.75 13.30
N MET A 386 -1.38 3.12 12.14
CA MET A 386 -1.72 1.70 11.94
C MET A 386 -0.94 0.80 12.92
N ALA A 387 0.34 1.08 13.13
CA ALA A 387 1.16 0.35 14.09
C ALA A 387 0.71 0.59 15.54
N ASP A 388 0.32 1.81 15.90
CA ASP A 388 -0.23 2.14 17.23
C ASP A 388 -1.55 1.41 17.48
N CYS A 389 -2.42 1.28 16.47
CA CYS A 389 -3.66 0.50 16.55
C CYS A 389 -3.38 -0.99 16.86
N LEU A 390 -2.40 -1.60 16.18
CA LEU A 390 -1.98 -2.98 16.47
C LEU A 390 -1.31 -3.10 17.85
N SER A 391 -0.48 -2.12 18.23
CA SER A 391 0.16 -2.09 19.54
C SER A 391 -0.87 -2.00 20.67
N TYR A 392 -1.87 -1.14 20.53
CA TYR A 392 -2.98 -1.04 21.46
C TYR A 392 -3.74 -2.38 21.59
N PHE A 393 -4.03 -3.04 20.48
CA PHE A 393 -4.66 -4.37 20.51
C PHE A 393 -3.80 -5.38 21.30
N PHE A 394 -2.49 -5.44 21.06
CA PHE A 394 -1.60 -6.34 21.82
C PHE A 394 -1.58 -6.02 23.31
N GLU A 395 -1.61 -4.75 23.68
CA GLU A 395 -1.70 -4.30 25.08
C GLU A 395 -3.00 -4.78 25.74
N ARG A 396 -4.11 -4.61 25.05
CA ARG A 396 -5.40 -5.10 25.54
C ARG A 396 -5.43 -6.61 25.73
N CYS A 397 -4.78 -7.38 24.82
CA CYS A 397 -4.65 -8.82 24.96
C CYS A 397 -3.88 -9.20 26.22
N GLU A 398 -2.84 -8.46 26.59
CA GLU A 398 -2.07 -8.70 27.81
C GLU A 398 -2.88 -8.38 29.07
N GLU A 399 -3.54 -7.23 29.12
CA GLU A 399 -4.33 -6.78 30.26
C GLU A 399 -5.49 -7.74 30.57
N THR A 400 -6.13 -8.32 29.55
CA THR A 400 -7.25 -9.25 29.70
C THR A 400 -6.86 -10.63 30.18
N LYS A 401 -5.56 -10.96 30.24
CA LYS A 401 -5.04 -12.25 30.68
C LYS A 401 -5.50 -12.67 32.09
N GLY A 402 -5.68 -11.71 33.00
CA GLY A 402 -6.10 -11.96 34.38
C GLY A 402 -7.62 -12.11 34.57
N LEU A 403 -8.42 -11.64 33.59
CA LEU A 403 -9.88 -11.60 33.70
C LEU A 403 -10.57 -12.94 33.49
N ARG A 404 -9.83 -13.98 33.03
CA ARG A 404 -10.35 -15.35 32.83
C ARG A 404 -10.98 -16.01 34.09
N LYS A 405 -10.66 -15.50 35.27
CA LYS A 405 -11.21 -16.03 36.55
C LYS A 405 -12.52 -15.35 36.95
N ASN A 406 -12.98 -14.32 36.24
CA ASN A 406 -14.22 -13.62 36.58
C ASN A 406 -15.38 -14.17 35.75
N LYS A 407 -16.34 -14.83 36.42
CA LYS A 407 -17.56 -15.43 35.83
C LYS A 407 -18.48 -14.47 35.07
N PHE A 408 -18.11 -13.19 34.97
CA PHE A 408 -18.89 -12.13 34.29
C PHE A 408 -18.37 -11.73 32.91
N VAL A 409 -17.25 -12.31 32.44
CA VAL A 409 -16.80 -12.08 31.06
C VAL A 409 -17.46 -13.13 30.17
N THR A 410 -18.41 -12.71 29.38
CA THR A 410 -19.16 -13.54 28.43
C THR A 410 -18.31 -13.90 27.21
N GLY A 411 -17.32 -14.76 27.38
CA GLY A 411 -16.50 -15.29 26.30
C GLY A 411 -15.55 -16.36 26.82
N ILE A 412 -15.63 -17.57 26.27
CA ILE A 412 -14.66 -18.62 26.54
C ILE A 412 -13.53 -18.43 25.52
N PHE A 413 -12.42 -17.83 25.98
CA PHE A 413 -11.22 -17.64 25.17
C PHE A 413 -10.28 -18.83 25.37
N ASP A 414 -10.50 -19.89 24.62
CA ASP A 414 -9.69 -21.11 24.66
C ASP A 414 -9.51 -21.71 23.25
N GLU A 415 -8.61 -22.65 23.16
CA GLU A 415 -8.28 -23.36 21.93
C GLU A 415 -9.45 -24.19 21.40
N GLU A 416 -10.16 -24.87 22.32
CA GLU A 416 -11.27 -25.77 21.97
C GLU A 416 -12.42 -25.01 21.28
N THR A 417 -12.73 -23.82 21.77
CA THR A 417 -13.75 -22.95 21.15
C THR A 417 -13.36 -22.55 19.72
N LEU A 418 -12.09 -22.20 19.49
CA LEU A 418 -11.61 -21.85 18.16
C LEU A 418 -11.63 -23.05 17.23
N GLU A 419 -11.15 -24.21 17.67
CA GLU A 419 -11.19 -25.45 16.88
C GLU A 419 -12.63 -25.86 16.54
N ARG A 420 -13.57 -25.75 17.45
CA ARG A 420 -14.98 -26.02 17.19
C ARG A 420 -15.54 -25.11 16.09
N ARG A 421 -15.21 -23.81 16.12
CA ARG A 421 -15.66 -22.87 15.07
C ARG A 421 -15.08 -23.20 13.70
N LEU A 422 -13.88 -23.76 13.61
CA LEU A 422 -13.30 -24.23 12.35
C LEU A 422 -14.05 -25.42 11.73
N LEU A 423 -14.85 -26.16 12.51
CA LEU A 423 -15.71 -27.24 12.02
C LEU A 423 -17.06 -26.71 11.47
N GLU A 424 -17.42 -25.47 11.77
CA GLU A 424 -18.64 -24.87 11.26
C GLU A 424 -18.52 -24.58 9.75
N THR A 425 -19.68 -24.49 9.08
CA THR A 425 -19.73 -24.13 7.66
C THR A 425 -19.10 -22.75 7.43
N PRO A 426 -18.23 -22.60 6.44
CA PRO A 426 -17.69 -21.30 6.04
C PRO A 426 -18.79 -20.27 5.75
N VAL A 427 -18.50 -19.00 5.98
CA VAL A 427 -19.45 -17.91 5.73
C VAL A 427 -19.51 -17.54 4.24
N ILE A 428 -18.33 -17.53 3.59
CA ILE A 428 -18.18 -17.20 2.18
C ILE A 428 -17.83 -18.47 1.41
N GLY A 429 -16.70 -19.10 1.75
CA GLY A 429 -16.26 -20.32 1.10
C GLY A 429 -14.90 -20.82 1.63
N ASN A 430 -14.52 -22.02 1.21
CA ASN A 430 -13.23 -22.63 1.52
C ASN A 430 -12.69 -23.50 0.37
N SER A 431 -13.06 -23.15 -0.86
CA SER A 431 -12.72 -23.94 -2.06
C SER A 431 -11.22 -24.00 -2.32
N PHE A 432 -10.48 -22.98 -1.86
CA PHE A 432 -9.05 -22.81 -2.11
C PHE A 432 -8.16 -23.11 -0.90
N GLU A 433 -8.73 -23.63 0.20
CA GLU A 433 -7.96 -23.89 1.43
C GLU A 433 -6.80 -24.88 1.22
N SER A 434 -6.92 -25.80 0.26
CA SER A 434 -5.90 -26.80 -0.10
C SER A 434 -5.24 -26.52 -1.46
N VAL A 435 -5.20 -25.26 -1.89
CA VAL A 435 -4.54 -24.91 -3.15
C VAL A 435 -3.02 -25.05 -3.05
N HIS A 436 -2.40 -25.41 -4.16
CA HIS A 436 -0.96 -25.47 -4.36
C HIS A 436 -0.53 -24.56 -5.50
N LEU A 437 0.52 -23.75 -5.28
CA LEU A 437 1.16 -23.00 -6.35
C LEU A 437 2.02 -23.96 -7.17
N ILE A 438 1.81 -23.97 -8.48
CA ILE A 438 2.61 -24.75 -9.44
C ILE A 438 3.43 -23.78 -10.27
N ASP A 439 4.74 -23.97 -10.30
CA ASP A 439 5.69 -23.21 -11.10
C ASP A 439 6.80 -24.13 -11.63
N LYS A 440 7.84 -23.57 -12.26
CA LYS A 440 8.98 -24.37 -12.77
C LYS A 440 9.75 -25.13 -11.69
N LYS A 441 9.77 -24.63 -10.45
CA LYS A 441 10.48 -25.23 -9.32
C LYS A 441 9.64 -26.34 -8.67
N ASP A 442 8.36 -26.07 -8.48
CA ASP A 442 7.48 -26.91 -7.70
C ASP A 442 6.54 -27.71 -8.61
N SER A 443 6.92 -28.97 -8.86
CA SER A 443 6.08 -29.90 -9.62
C SER A 443 4.96 -30.49 -8.73
N TYR A 444 3.76 -30.52 -9.26
CA TYR A 444 2.63 -31.19 -8.64
C TYR A 444 2.44 -32.58 -9.24
N VAL A 445 2.40 -33.62 -8.41
CA VAL A 445 2.29 -35.02 -8.86
C VAL A 445 1.04 -35.29 -9.72
N GLY A 446 -0.01 -34.47 -9.55
CA GLY A 446 -1.25 -34.56 -10.32
C GLY A 446 -1.26 -33.78 -11.64
N ALA A 447 -0.16 -33.08 -11.97
CA ALA A 447 -0.05 -32.31 -13.21
C ALA A 447 1.02 -32.91 -14.14
N LYS A 448 0.72 -32.93 -15.44
CA LYS A 448 1.68 -33.18 -16.50
C LYS A 448 1.79 -31.90 -17.32
N ILE A 449 2.98 -31.34 -17.38
CA ILE A 449 3.28 -30.08 -18.04
C ILE A 449 4.21 -30.33 -19.22
N ASP A 450 3.81 -29.81 -20.38
CA ASP A 450 4.67 -29.63 -21.54
C ASP A 450 4.76 -28.12 -21.78
N GLU A 451 5.90 -27.53 -21.43
CA GLU A 451 6.08 -26.08 -21.46
C GLU A 451 6.34 -25.53 -22.87
N GLY A 452 6.48 -26.41 -23.90
CA GLY A 452 6.74 -25.99 -25.27
C GLY A 452 7.90 -24.97 -25.34
N GLY A 453 7.58 -23.80 -25.85
CA GLY A 453 8.54 -22.69 -25.93
C GLY A 453 8.63 -21.78 -24.69
N PHE A 454 7.86 -22.05 -23.61
CA PHE A 454 7.86 -21.23 -22.39
C PHE A 454 9.03 -21.58 -21.43
N VAL A 455 10.22 -21.72 -21.97
CA VAL A 455 11.41 -22.18 -21.25
C VAL A 455 12.13 -21.08 -20.45
N HIS A 456 11.81 -19.81 -20.70
CA HIS A 456 12.41 -18.66 -20.04
C HIS A 456 11.65 -18.25 -18.78
N CYS A 457 12.23 -17.32 -17.98
CA CYS A 457 11.61 -16.69 -16.83
C CYS A 457 11.70 -15.16 -16.97
N ASP A 458 10.60 -14.45 -16.71
CA ASP A 458 10.61 -13.01 -16.50
C ASP A 458 11.13 -12.72 -15.08
N LYS A 459 12.32 -12.13 -14.98
CA LYS A 459 12.98 -11.83 -13.71
C LYS A 459 12.55 -10.49 -13.11
N GLU A 460 11.75 -9.71 -13.83
CA GLU A 460 11.27 -8.40 -13.40
C GLU A 460 9.77 -8.43 -13.07
N LEU A 461 9.16 -9.61 -13.10
CA LEU A 461 7.73 -9.77 -12.86
C LEU A 461 7.38 -9.44 -11.41
N GLN A 462 6.65 -8.34 -11.22
CA GLN A 462 6.13 -7.89 -9.93
C GLN A 462 7.21 -7.89 -8.82
N CYS A 463 8.27 -7.11 -8.97
CA CYS A 463 9.31 -7.01 -7.95
C CYS A 463 8.79 -6.35 -6.66
N VAL A 464 9.16 -6.93 -5.52
CA VAL A 464 8.70 -6.52 -4.18
C VAL A 464 9.83 -6.52 -3.16
N GLU A 465 9.71 -5.69 -2.13
CA GLU A 465 10.59 -5.68 -0.95
C GLU A 465 10.12 -6.72 0.06
N ILE A 466 10.95 -7.71 0.33
CA ILE A 466 10.69 -8.75 1.33
C ILE A 466 11.25 -8.33 2.69
N ASP A 467 10.48 -8.50 3.75
CA ASP A 467 10.84 -8.21 5.14
C ASP A 467 11.26 -6.75 5.32
N ASP A 468 12.45 -6.49 5.84
CA ASP A 468 13.06 -5.18 6.01
C ASP A 468 14.19 -4.91 4.98
N SER A 469 14.19 -5.64 3.86
CA SER A 469 15.15 -5.43 2.77
C SER A 469 14.80 -4.19 1.95
N LEU A 470 15.84 -3.44 1.54
CA LEU A 470 15.73 -2.40 0.52
C LEU A 470 15.75 -2.97 -0.91
N MET A 471 16.23 -4.20 -1.05
CA MET A 471 16.35 -4.84 -2.36
C MET A 471 15.02 -5.48 -2.74
N THR A 472 14.59 -5.23 -3.96
CA THR A 472 13.44 -5.91 -4.55
C THR A 472 13.83 -7.26 -5.12
N VAL A 473 12.89 -8.19 -5.10
CA VAL A 473 13.02 -9.51 -5.74
C VAL A 473 11.77 -9.79 -6.56
N PRO A 474 11.86 -10.58 -7.64
CA PRO A 474 10.68 -10.98 -8.41
C PRO A 474 9.71 -11.76 -7.54
N GLU A 475 8.42 -11.39 -7.57
CA GLU A 475 7.39 -12.11 -6.84
C GLU A 475 7.21 -13.55 -7.32
N PHE A 476 7.36 -13.80 -8.63
CA PHE A 476 7.23 -15.12 -9.23
C PHE A 476 8.52 -15.51 -9.97
N PRO A 477 9.62 -15.84 -9.26
CA PRO A 477 10.93 -16.04 -9.89
C PRO A 477 11.01 -17.29 -10.78
N HIS A 478 10.06 -18.23 -10.63
CA HIS A 478 10.02 -19.50 -11.37
C HIS A 478 8.86 -19.56 -12.37
N ASN A 479 8.49 -18.42 -12.93
CA ASN A 479 7.44 -18.33 -13.93
C ASN A 479 7.84 -18.95 -15.27
N TRP A 480 6.84 -19.20 -16.15
CA TRP A 480 7.04 -19.61 -17.52
C TRP A 480 6.91 -18.40 -18.45
N MET A 481 7.93 -18.12 -19.22
CA MET A 481 7.94 -17.03 -20.17
C MET A 481 8.33 -17.55 -21.56
N TYR A 482 7.56 -17.13 -22.58
CA TYR A 482 7.88 -17.29 -23.98
C TYR A 482 8.55 -16.01 -24.49
N ASN A 483 9.69 -16.12 -25.17
CA ASN A 483 10.45 -14.96 -25.68
C ASN A 483 10.34 -14.76 -27.21
N GLY A 484 9.52 -15.56 -27.90
CA GLY A 484 9.32 -15.45 -29.35
C GLY A 484 10.34 -16.18 -30.23
N ASP A 485 11.32 -16.87 -29.64
CA ASP A 485 12.42 -17.47 -30.41
C ASP A 485 12.02 -18.67 -31.29
N SER A 486 10.90 -19.32 -31.00
CA SER A 486 10.47 -20.55 -31.68
C SER A 486 8.94 -20.54 -31.90
N PRO A 487 8.47 -19.86 -32.97
CA PRO A 487 7.01 -19.77 -33.23
C PRO A 487 6.31 -21.13 -33.35
N GLU A 488 7.01 -22.17 -33.81
CA GLU A 488 6.51 -23.53 -33.89
C GLU A 488 6.26 -24.18 -32.52
N ASN A 489 6.91 -23.69 -31.47
CA ASN A 489 6.78 -24.17 -30.10
C ASN A 489 6.02 -23.17 -29.19
N ALA A 490 5.31 -22.19 -29.75
CA ALA A 490 4.55 -21.18 -29.01
C ALA A 490 3.27 -21.79 -28.39
N TYR A 491 3.44 -22.83 -27.58
CA TYR A 491 2.37 -23.46 -26.81
C TYR A 491 2.84 -23.80 -25.40
N PHE A 492 1.86 -23.92 -24.50
CA PHE A 492 2.01 -24.45 -23.14
C PHE A 492 0.83 -25.39 -22.89
N GLU A 493 1.11 -26.63 -22.55
CA GLU A 493 0.07 -27.62 -22.27
C GLU A 493 0.21 -28.13 -20.83
N MET A 494 -0.89 -28.08 -20.07
CA MET A 494 -0.99 -28.67 -18.75
C MET A 494 -2.18 -29.61 -18.69
N LYS A 495 -1.93 -30.85 -18.28
CA LYS A 495 -2.99 -31.83 -17.94
C LYS A 495 -3.02 -31.99 -16.43
N ILE A 496 -4.10 -31.59 -15.80
CA ILE A 496 -4.26 -31.61 -14.36
C ILE A 496 -5.66 -32.08 -13.96
N SER A 497 -5.75 -32.82 -12.86
CA SER A 497 -7.04 -33.16 -12.22
C SER A 497 -7.18 -32.32 -10.97
N CYS A 498 -8.08 -31.34 -10.97
CA CYS A 498 -8.31 -30.42 -9.86
C CYS A 498 -9.81 -30.06 -9.76
N LYS A 499 -10.21 -29.49 -8.63
CA LYS A 499 -11.57 -28.93 -8.44
C LYS A 499 -11.67 -27.49 -8.89
N ALA A 500 -10.57 -26.74 -8.81
CA ALA A 500 -10.45 -25.35 -9.20
C ALA A 500 -9.04 -25.12 -9.73
N LEU A 501 -8.89 -24.23 -10.71
CA LEU A 501 -7.64 -23.78 -11.28
C LEU A 501 -7.65 -22.24 -11.29
N LEU A 502 -6.64 -21.63 -10.68
CA LEU A 502 -6.37 -20.20 -10.78
C LEU A 502 -5.13 -20.03 -11.66
N LEU A 503 -5.28 -19.34 -12.77
CA LEU A 503 -4.19 -19.02 -13.67
C LEU A 503 -3.67 -17.61 -13.38
N ILE A 504 -2.39 -17.49 -13.05
CA ILE A 504 -1.71 -16.21 -12.86
C ILE A 504 -0.89 -15.95 -14.11
N PHE A 505 -1.14 -14.83 -14.78
CA PHE A 505 -0.40 -14.43 -15.98
C PHE A 505 -0.16 -12.92 -15.98
N LYS A 506 0.90 -12.50 -16.68
CA LYS A 506 1.15 -11.08 -16.93
C LYS A 506 0.33 -10.65 -18.14
N ASP A 507 -0.46 -9.60 -17.97
CA ASP A 507 -1.12 -8.92 -19.09
C ASP A 507 -0.13 -7.90 -19.67
N SER A 508 0.25 -8.09 -20.95
CA SER A 508 1.15 -7.16 -21.65
C SER A 508 0.44 -5.87 -22.08
N GLY A 509 -0.89 -5.82 -22.01
CA GLY A 509 -1.69 -4.72 -22.55
C GLY A 509 -1.76 -4.70 -24.10
N GLU A 510 -1.12 -5.65 -24.77
CA GLU A 510 -1.16 -5.78 -26.23
C GLU A 510 -2.32 -6.73 -26.62
N THR A 511 -3.30 -6.21 -27.34
CA THR A 511 -4.58 -6.88 -27.64
C THR A 511 -4.48 -8.16 -28.49
N ASN A 512 -3.30 -8.49 -29.00
CA ASN A 512 -3.09 -9.60 -29.94
C ASN A 512 -2.40 -10.82 -29.34
N GLU A 513 -1.99 -10.82 -28.08
CA GLU A 513 -1.12 -11.86 -27.50
C GLU A 513 -1.72 -12.66 -26.35
N ILE A 514 -2.94 -12.42 -25.94
CA ILE A 514 -3.60 -13.26 -24.93
C ILE A 514 -4.06 -14.54 -25.60
N GLY A 515 -3.25 -15.59 -25.49
CA GLY A 515 -3.68 -16.94 -25.78
C GLY A 515 -4.87 -17.30 -24.90
N ARG A 516 -6.02 -17.63 -25.49
CA ARG A 516 -7.19 -18.09 -24.73
C ARG A 516 -6.83 -19.37 -24.00
N ALA A 517 -6.82 -19.37 -22.68
CA ALA A 517 -6.81 -20.60 -21.92
C ALA A 517 -8.17 -21.31 -22.14
N HIS A 518 -8.17 -22.43 -22.84
CA HIS A 518 -9.33 -23.31 -22.87
C HIS A 518 -9.28 -24.22 -21.64
N VAL A 519 -10.17 -23.96 -20.68
CA VAL A 519 -10.38 -24.83 -19.52
C VAL A 519 -11.40 -25.88 -19.86
#